data_c8b653b64b4865141882339bd0d2e221
#
_entry.id   c8b653b64b4865141882339bd0d2e221
#
_cell.length_a   1.000
_cell.length_b   1.000
_cell.length_c   1.000
_cell.angle_alpha   90.00
_cell.angle_beta   90.00
_cell.angle_gamma   90.00
#
_symmetry.space_group_name_H-M   'P 1'
#
loop_
_entity.id
_entity.type
_entity.pdbx_description
1 polymer ?
#
loop_
_entity_poly.entity_id
_entity_poly.type
_entity_poly.pdbx_seq_one_letter_code
_entity_poly.pdbx_strand_id
1 'polypeptide(L)'
;ALAVAAAVAAWYVLRMDQGDGMAYLTEPVTIGNITRTVNATGEVGAVQLVSVGAQVGGQIKKLHVVLGQDVKKGDLIAEIDSVPQLNQLETDKARLQSYESQLAAKKVALKIAKTKYDREMQLKKRDAASKESLEDAENAYALAKAEVTELESQIRQARIAVNTDEVNLGYTRITAPLDGTIVSVPVDEGQTVNAN
;
A
#
# COMPACT_ATOMS: atom_id res chain seq x y z
N ALA A 1 -26.45 -110.24 -42.77
CA ALA A 1 -26.12 -109.67 -41.47
C ALA A 1 -24.81 -108.88 -41.50
N LEU A 2 -23.73 -109.30 -42.14
CA LEU A 2 -22.42 -108.64 -42.17
C LEU A 2 -22.42 -107.34 -42.98
N ALA A 3 -23.18 -107.18 -44.06
CA ALA A 3 -23.23 -106.02 -44.88
C ALA A 3 -23.95 -104.80 -44.16
N VAL A 4 -24.91 -105.06 -43.29
CA VAL A 4 -25.61 -104.03 -42.55
C VAL A 4 -24.70 -103.49 -41.41
N ALA A 5 -23.92 -104.34 -40.78
CA ALA A 5 -22.98 -103.93 -39.73
C ALA A 5 -21.83 -103.04 -40.31
N ALA A 6 -21.36 -103.35 -41.52
CA ALA A 6 -20.36 -102.50 -42.21
C ALA A 6 -20.93 -101.15 -42.63
N ALA A 7 -22.19 -101.08 -43.09
CA ALA A 7 -22.85 -99.82 -43.44
C ALA A 7 -23.07 -98.93 -42.22
N VAL A 8 -23.44 -99.50 -41.07
CA VAL A 8 -23.64 -98.74 -39.81
C VAL A 8 -22.31 -98.21 -39.24
N ALA A 9 -21.26 -99.04 -39.32
CA ALA A 9 -19.90 -98.64 -38.92
C ALA A 9 -19.37 -97.45 -39.81
N ALA A 10 -19.54 -97.59 -41.13
CA ALA A 10 -19.12 -96.57 -42.06
C ALA A 10 -19.92 -95.23 -41.84
N TRP A 11 -21.23 -95.37 -41.58
CA TRP A 11 -22.03 -94.17 -41.27
C TRP A 11 -21.66 -93.51 -39.95
N TYR A 12 -21.24 -94.33 -38.95
CA TYR A 12 -20.80 -93.85 -37.66
C TYR A 12 -19.43 -93.12 -37.75
N VAL A 13 -18.50 -93.64 -38.54
CA VAL A 13 -17.18 -93.04 -38.77
C VAL A 13 -17.29 -91.70 -39.56
N LEU A 14 -18.17 -91.71 -40.59
CA LEU A 14 -18.43 -90.47 -41.37
C LEU A 14 -19.11 -89.37 -40.54
N ARG A 15 -19.80 -89.76 -39.49
CA ARG A 15 -20.43 -88.78 -38.60
C ARG A 15 -19.48 -88.23 -37.51
N MET A 16 -18.44 -89.01 -37.19
CA MET A 16 -17.43 -88.57 -36.18
C MET A 16 -16.43 -87.53 -36.71
N ASP A 17 -16.37 -87.37 -38.04
CA ASP A 17 -15.44 -86.40 -38.66
C ASP A 17 -16.00 -84.99 -38.93
N GLN A 18 -17.15 -84.72 -38.30
CA GLN A 18 -17.59 -83.35 -38.20
C GLN A 18 -17.06 -82.72 -36.91
N GLY A 19 -15.72 -82.52 -36.91
CA GLY A 19 -15.07 -81.72 -35.91
C GLY A 19 -15.70 -80.33 -35.88
N ASP A 20 -16.11 -79.94 -34.70
CA ASP A 20 -16.49 -78.50 -34.43
C ASP A 20 -15.31 -77.61 -34.80
N GLY A 21 -15.34 -77.20 -36.07
CA GLY A 21 -14.47 -76.13 -36.53
C GLY A 21 -14.80 -74.88 -35.75
N MET A 22 -13.91 -74.53 -34.80
CA MET A 22 -14.04 -73.23 -34.16
C MET A 22 -14.07 -72.12 -35.22
N ALA A 23 -15.24 -71.51 -35.41
CA ALA A 23 -15.41 -70.38 -36.28
C ALA A 23 -14.71 -69.18 -35.61
N TYR A 24 -13.53 -68.87 -36.04
CA TYR A 24 -12.87 -67.61 -35.60
C TYR A 24 -13.54 -66.44 -36.32
N LEU A 25 -14.15 -65.58 -35.53
CA LEU A 25 -14.59 -64.27 -36.02
C LEU A 25 -13.35 -63.43 -36.21
N THR A 26 -12.92 -63.27 -37.44
CA THR A 26 -11.76 -62.45 -37.79
C THR A 26 -12.23 -61.13 -38.36
N GLU A 27 -11.78 -60.03 -37.80
CA GLU A 27 -12.04 -58.70 -38.31
C GLU A 27 -10.75 -58.16 -38.95
N PRO A 28 -10.83 -57.52 -40.12
CA PRO A 28 -9.63 -57.01 -40.79
C PRO A 28 -8.96 -55.91 -39.94
N VAL A 29 -7.65 -55.97 -39.75
CA VAL A 29 -6.89 -54.96 -39.09
C VAL A 29 -6.86 -53.70 -39.97
N THR A 30 -7.47 -52.64 -39.47
CA THR A 30 -7.46 -51.33 -40.13
C THR A 30 -6.52 -50.36 -39.40
N ILE A 31 -5.77 -49.58 -40.17
CA ILE A 31 -4.93 -48.51 -39.61
C ILE A 31 -5.85 -47.32 -39.37
N GLY A 32 -6.00 -46.93 -38.10
CA GLY A 32 -6.81 -45.76 -37.70
C GLY A 32 -6.00 -44.80 -36.81
N ASN A 33 -6.37 -43.54 -36.83
CA ASN A 33 -5.78 -42.56 -35.94
C ASN A 33 -6.38 -42.71 -34.56
N ILE A 34 -5.55 -42.85 -33.54
CA ILE A 34 -5.98 -42.82 -32.13
C ILE A 34 -5.76 -41.39 -31.59
N THR A 35 -6.85 -40.70 -31.31
CA THR A 35 -6.78 -39.41 -30.63
C THR A 35 -6.92 -39.64 -29.13
N ARG A 36 -5.84 -39.37 -28.39
CA ARG A 36 -5.87 -39.37 -26.94
C ARG A 36 -6.17 -37.98 -26.43
N THR A 37 -7.35 -37.77 -25.92
CA THR A 37 -7.76 -36.50 -25.30
C THR A 37 -7.42 -36.54 -23.82
N VAL A 38 -6.64 -35.58 -23.36
CA VAL A 38 -6.39 -35.34 -21.95
C VAL A 38 -7.21 -34.10 -21.54
N ASN A 39 -8.20 -34.31 -20.68
CA ASN A 39 -8.96 -33.23 -20.07
C ASN A 39 -8.17 -32.76 -18.83
N ALA A 40 -7.88 -31.46 -18.77
CA ALA A 40 -7.31 -30.82 -17.61
C ALA A 40 -8.27 -29.70 -17.16
N THR A 41 -8.56 -29.64 -15.88
CA THR A 41 -9.26 -28.52 -15.25
C THR A 41 -8.23 -27.64 -14.58
N GLY A 42 -8.36 -26.32 -14.73
CA GLY A 42 -7.53 -25.32 -14.08
C GLY A 42 -8.43 -24.22 -13.52
N GLU A 43 -7.99 -23.60 -12.45
CA GLU A 43 -8.62 -22.43 -11.88
C GLU A 43 -7.91 -21.17 -12.42
N VAL A 44 -8.71 -20.20 -12.91
CA VAL A 44 -8.19 -18.90 -13.36
C VAL A 44 -8.28 -17.95 -12.18
N GLY A 45 -7.13 -17.53 -11.66
CA GLY A 45 -7.03 -16.57 -10.57
C GLY A 45 -6.30 -15.30 -11.00
N ALA A 46 -6.44 -14.24 -10.22
CA ALA A 46 -5.69 -13.01 -10.43
C ALA A 46 -4.18 -13.28 -10.19
N VAL A 47 -3.33 -12.71 -11.04
CA VAL A 47 -1.87 -12.79 -10.90
C VAL A 47 -1.40 -12.08 -9.63
N GLN A 48 -2.07 -10.97 -9.29
CA GLN A 48 -1.81 -10.19 -8.07
C GLN A 48 -3.12 -9.62 -7.53
N LEU A 49 -3.38 -9.82 -6.24
CA LEU A 49 -4.48 -9.21 -5.52
C LEU A 49 -3.90 -8.22 -4.51
N VAL A 50 -4.31 -6.95 -4.60
CA VAL A 50 -3.88 -5.90 -3.68
C VAL A 50 -5.09 -5.33 -2.96
N SER A 51 -5.05 -5.37 -1.63
CA SER A 51 -6.06 -4.73 -0.78
C SER A 51 -5.67 -3.29 -0.53
N VAL A 52 -6.56 -2.35 -0.86
CA VAL A 52 -6.39 -0.92 -0.61
C VAL A 52 -7.22 -0.56 0.61
N GLY A 53 -6.55 -0.21 1.72
CA GLY A 53 -7.18 0.19 2.97
C GLY A 53 -7.07 1.69 3.23
N ALA A 54 -7.90 2.21 4.15
CA ALA A 54 -7.79 3.57 4.64
C ALA A 54 -6.60 3.70 5.60
N GLN A 55 -5.75 4.71 5.41
CA GLN A 55 -4.63 5.03 6.30
C GLN A 55 -5.01 6.02 7.40
N VAL A 56 -6.15 6.69 7.24
CA VAL A 56 -6.76 7.56 8.26
C VAL A 56 -8.21 7.16 8.49
N GLY A 57 -8.67 7.24 9.73
CA GLY A 57 -10.06 6.98 10.07
C GLY A 57 -10.95 8.17 9.73
N GLY A 58 -12.19 7.87 9.32
CA GLY A 58 -13.20 8.85 9.03
C GLY A 58 -14.40 8.28 8.27
N GLN A 59 -15.38 9.11 7.96
CA GLN A 59 -16.54 8.73 7.18
C GLN A 59 -16.22 8.83 5.68
N ILE A 60 -16.59 7.81 4.90
CA ILE A 60 -16.49 7.86 3.45
C ILE A 60 -17.50 8.89 2.93
N LYS A 61 -16.99 9.95 2.34
CA LYS A 61 -17.79 11.04 1.76
C LYS A 61 -18.31 10.65 0.39
N LYS A 62 -17.46 10.02 -0.42
CA LYS A 62 -17.80 9.62 -1.78
C LYS A 62 -16.96 8.44 -2.24
N LEU A 63 -17.59 7.54 -2.99
CA LEU A 63 -16.95 6.43 -3.66
C LEU A 63 -16.94 6.72 -5.17
N HIS A 64 -15.78 6.63 -5.81
CA HIS A 64 -15.60 6.99 -7.22
C HIS A 64 -15.49 5.79 -8.14
N VAL A 65 -15.52 4.58 -7.60
CA VAL A 65 -15.35 3.34 -8.36
C VAL A 65 -16.51 2.37 -8.10
N VAL A 66 -16.75 1.49 -9.08
CA VAL A 66 -17.70 0.40 -8.97
C VAL A 66 -17.01 -0.94 -9.21
N LEU A 67 -17.66 -2.01 -8.76
CA LEU A 67 -17.20 -3.38 -8.98
C LEU A 67 -17.02 -3.65 -10.49
N GLY A 68 -15.90 -4.26 -10.88
CA GLY A 68 -15.58 -4.57 -12.27
C GLY A 68 -15.01 -3.41 -13.08
N GLN A 69 -14.81 -2.23 -12.49
CA GLN A 69 -14.23 -1.08 -13.18
C GLN A 69 -12.71 -1.20 -13.29
N ASP A 70 -12.18 -0.86 -14.45
CA ASP A 70 -10.73 -0.73 -14.66
C ASP A 70 -10.25 0.62 -14.13
N VAL A 71 -9.16 0.61 -13.39
CA VAL A 71 -8.53 1.78 -12.78
C VAL A 71 -7.04 1.81 -13.13
N LYS A 72 -6.50 3.01 -13.23
CA LYS A 72 -5.06 3.25 -13.40
C LYS A 72 -4.44 3.67 -12.08
N LYS A 73 -3.14 3.44 -11.97
CA LYS A 73 -2.35 3.92 -10.84
C LYS A 73 -2.53 5.43 -10.64
N GLY A 74 -2.96 5.81 -9.43
CA GLY A 74 -3.26 7.20 -9.06
C GLY A 74 -4.71 7.61 -9.22
N ASP A 75 -5.58 6.79 -9.84
CA ASP A 75 -7.00 7.09 -9.93
C ASP A 75 -7.64 7.12 -8.53
N LEU A 76 -8.55 8.06 -8.32
CA LEU A 76 -9.24 8.25 -7.05
C LEU A 76 -10.31 7.16 -6.86
N ILE A 77 -10.14 6.37 -5.81
CA ILE A 77 -11.06 5.28 -5.45
C ILE A 77 -12.17 5.79 -4.52
N ALA A 78 -11.76 6.46 -3.43
CA ALA A 78 -12.68 6.96 -2.42
C ALA A 78 -12.16 8.24 -1.77
N GLU A 79 -13.08 9.07 -1.27
CA GLU A 79 -12.78 10.25 -0.45
C GLU A 79 -13.34 10.06 0.96
N ILE A 80 -12.48 10.24 1.96
CA ILE A 80 -12.85 10.31 3.37
C ILE A 80 -13.12 11.78 3.71
N ASP A 81 -14.04 12.06 4.64
CA ASP A 81 -14.27 13.40 5.14
C ASP A 81 -12.97 13.98 5.73
N SER A 82 -12.47 15.01 5.07
CA SER A 82 -11.19 15.66 5.38
C SER A 82 -11.31 16.85 6.33
N VAL A 83 -12.51 17.21 6.76
CA VAL A 83 -12.74 18.39 7.61
C VAL A 83 -11.94 18.33 8.92
N PRO A 84 -11.90 17.24 9.68
CA PRO A 84 -11.08 17.14 10.88
C PRO A 84 -9.59 17.33 10.61
N GLN A 85 -9.06 16.71 9.54
CA GLN A 85 -7.65 16.79 9.16
C GLN A 85 -7.28 18.21 8.69
N LEU A 86 -8.17 18.86 7.94
CA LEU A 86 -7.98 20.26 7.53
C LEU A 86 -7.93 21.20 8.74
N ASN A 87 -8.85 21.06 9.70
CA ASN A 87 -8.87 21.89 10.90
C ASN A 87 -7.61 21.68 11.76
N GLN A 88 -7.12 20.44 11.87
CA GLN A 88 -5.88 20.13 12.56
C GLN A 88 -4.68 20.79 11.87
N LEU A 89 -4.58 20.64 10.55
CA LEU A 89 -3.53 21.25 9.75
C LEU A 89 -3.51 22.79 9.90
N GLU A 90 -4.67 23.45 9.84
CA GLU A 90 -4.75 24.91 10.02
C GLU A 90 -4.36 25.33 11.45
N THR A 91 -4.71 24.53 12.46
CA THR A 91 -4.30 24.78 13.85
C THR A 91 -2.78 24.71 14.00
N ASP A 92 -2.13 23.69 13.43
CA ASP A 92 -0.69 23.53 13.54
C ASP A 92 0.09 24.53 12.65
N LYS A 93 -0.47 24.94 11.50
CA LYS A 93 0.05 26.09 10.72
C LYS A 93 0.00 27.40 11.52
N ALA A 94 -1.12 27.69 12.21
CA ALA A 94 -1.23 28.88 13.04
C ALA A 94 -0.22 28.86 14.20
N ARG A 95 0.02 27.67 14.80
CA ARG A 95 1.05 27.49 15.84
C ARG A 95 2.46 27.75 15.29
N LEU A 96 2.79 27.19 14.11
CA LEU A 96 4.06 27.44 13.44
C LEU A 96 4.27 28.93 13.18
N GLN A 97 3.27 29.62 12.64
CA GLN A 97 3.30 31.06 12.39
C GLN A 97 3.53 31.87 13.67
N SER A 98 2.92 31.46 14.79
CA SER A 98 3.13 32.08 16.10
C SER A 98 4.58 31.96 16.55
N TYR A 99 5.18 30.77 16.45
CA TYR A 99 6.59 30.56 16.81
C TYR A 99 7.54 31.34 15.88
N GLU A 100 7.26 31.40 14.58
CA GLU A 100 8.06 32.21 13.64
C GLU A 100 8.01 33.72 13.99
N SER A 101 6.84 34.21 14.39
CA SER A 101 6.69 35.60 14.85
C SER A 101 7.46 35.88 16.14
N GLN A 102 7.42 34.94 17.11
CA GLN A 102 8.20 35.03 18.34
C GLN A 102 9.71 34.97 18.06
N LEU A 103 10.14 34.11 17.14
CA LEU A 103 11.55 34.03 16.72
C LEU A 103 12.03 35.36 16.14
N ALA A 104 11.22 36.00 15.31
CA ALA A 104 11.56 37.31 14.76
C ALA A 104 11.80 38.33 15.88
N ALA A 105 10.95 38.38 16.90
CA ALA A 105 11.10 39.28 18.06
C ALA A 105 12.38 38.94 18.87
N LYS A 106 12.62 37.64 19.13
CA LYS A 106 13.81 37.21 19.89
C LYS A 106 15.12 37.44 19.11
N LYS A 107 15.11 37.32 17.77
CA LYS A 107 16.28 37.70 16.94
C LYS A 107 16.60 39.18 17.03
N VAL A 108 15.63 40.06 17.18
CA VAL A 108 15.86 41.48 17.45
C VAL A 108 16.50 41.68 18.82
N ALA A 109 15.98 41.01 19.86
CA ALA A 109 16.57 41.07 21.20
C ALA A 109 18.00 40.56 21.23
N LEU A 110 18.29 39.46 20.54
CA LEU A 110 19.65 38.92 20.38
C LEU A 110 20.59 39.90 19.70
N LYS A 111 20.11 40.57 18.65
CA LYS A 111 20.90 41.62 17.96
C LYS A 111 21.27 42.80 18.90
N ILE A 112 20.32 43.24 19.72
CA ILE A 112 20.54 44.31 20.70
C ILE A 112 21.56 43.85 21.76
N ALA A 113 21.37 42.66 22.34
CA ALA A 113 22.26 42.09 23.34
C ALA A 113 23.70 41.92 22.78
N LYS A 114 23.81 41.43 21.55
CA LYS A 114 25.09 41.28 20.86
C LYS A 114 25.77 42.66 20.66
N THR A 115 25.06 43.67 20.21
CA THR A 115 25.60 45.01 19.98
C THR A 115 26.10 45.60 21.30
N LYS A 116 25.38 45.40 22.42
CA LYS A 116 25.83 45.80 23.76
C LYS A 116 27.11 45.09 24.17
N TYR A 117 27.15 43.78 24.04
CA TYR A 117 28.34 42.95 24.34
C TYR A 117 29.54 43.40 23.52
N ASP A 118 29.40 43.56 22.21
CA ASP A 118 30.48 44.00 21.32
C ASP A 118 31.02 45.39 21.72
N ARG A 119 30.15 46.29 22.16
CA ARG A 119 30.52 47.63 22.67
C ARG A 119 31.30 47.55 23.97
N GLU A 120 30.83 46.80 24.97
CA GLU A 120 31.49 46.63 26.25
C GLU A 120 32.87 45.95 26.08
N MET A 121 32.97 44.99 25.15
CA MET A 121 34.25 44.39 24.80
C MET A 121 35.25 45.39 24.20
N GLN A 122 34.79 46.33 23.35
CA GLN A 122 35.64 47.39 22.80
C GLN A 122 36.09 48.39 23.87
N LEU A 123 35.18 48.78 24.80
CA LEU A 123 35.51 49.65 25.92
C LEU A 123 36.51 49.02 26.87
N LYS A 124 36.37 47.72 27.14
CA LYS A 124 37.31 46.95 27.93
C LYS A 124 38.73 46.94 27.34
N LYS A 125 38.85 46.80 26.03
CA LYS A 125 40.14 46.88 25.32
C LYS A 125 40.83 48.25 25.48
N ARG A 126 40.08 49.27 25.87
CA ARG A 126 40.57 50.65 26.11
C ARG A 126 40.64 51.00 27.60
N ASP A 127 40.53 49.99 28.50
CA ASP A 127 40.42 50.16 29.95
C ASP A 127 39.28 51.12 30.42
N ALA A 128 38.23 51.25 29.60
CA ALA A 128 37.08 52.18 29.84
C ALA A 128 35.81 51.42 30.27
N ALA A 129 35.84 50.13 30.53
CA ALA A 129 34.69 49.34 31.04
C ALA A 129 35.09 48.55 32.28
N SER A 130 34.14 48.40 33.22
CA SER A 130 34.32 47.51 34.36
C SER A 130 34.26 46.02 33.93
N LYS A 131 34.87 45.13 34.73
CA LYS A 131 34.76 43.69 34.50
C LYS A 131 33.31 43.21 34.63
N GLU A 132 32.59 43.73 35.60
CA GLU A 132 31.19 43.42 35.89
C GLU A 132 30.27 43.77 34.72
N SER A 133 30.44 45.01 34.10
CA SER A 133 29.59 45.39 32.97
C SER A 133 29.79 44.54 31.71
N LEU A 134 31.00 44.02 31.50
CA LEU A 134 31.28 43.07 30.42
C LEU A 134 30.65 41.69 30.71
N GLU A 135 30.79 41.18 31.94
CA GLU A 135 30.19 39.90 32.36
C GLU A 135 28.63 39.94 32.24
N ASP A 136 28.01 41.05 32.64
CA ASP A 136 26.56 41.27 32.48
C ASP A 136 26.13 41.26 31.00
N ALA A 137 26.88 41.96 30.16
CA ALA A 137 26.59 42.00 28.73
C ALA A 137 26.79 40.64 28.04
N GLU A 138 27.79 39.88 28.45
CA GLU A 138 28.05 38.52 27.97
C GLU A 138 26.93 37.57 28.39
N ASN A 139 26.51 37.61 29.65
CA ASN A 139 25.38 36.81 30.17
C ASN A 139 24.07 37.13 29.42
N ALA A 140 23.75 38.41 29.21
CA ALA A 140 22.57 38.83 28.46
C ALA A 140 22.63 38.35 27.01
N TYR A 141 23.78 38.37 26.36
CA TYR A 141 23.95 37.87 25.01
C TYR A 141 23.78 36.34 24.94
N ALA A 142 24.42 35.63 25.91
CA ALA A 142 24.31 34.16 25.99
C ALA A 142 22.86 33.73 26.22
N LEU A 143 22.12 34.41 27.12
CA LEU A 143 20.69 34.13 27.37
C LEU A 143 19.83 34.36 26.12
N ALA A 144 19.99 35.52 25.46
CA ALA A 144 19.23 35.82 24.25
C ALA A 144 19.54 34.83 23.12
N LYS A 145 20.77 34.34 23.03
CA LYS A 145 21.18 33.31 22.08
C LYS A 145 20.50 31.95 22.38
N ALA A 146 20.46 31.56 23.66
CA ALA A 146 19.76 30.34 24.10
C ALA A 146 18.27 30.37 23.77
N GLU A 147 17.59 31.51 24.04
CA GLU A 147 16.17 31.70 23.71
C GLU A 147 15.87 31.56 22.21
N VAL A 148 16.75 32.11 21.36
CA VAL A 148 16.62 31.94 19.89
C VAL A 148 16.78 30.47 19.50
N THR A 149 17.76 29.76 20.06
CA THR A 149 18.00 28.34 19.77
C THR A 149 16.82 27.47 20.23
N GLU A 150 16.22 27.77 21.36
CA GLU A 150 15.02 27.11 21.86
C GLU A 150 13.84 27.26 20.91
N LEU A 151 13.53 28.50 20.49
CA LEU A 151 12.46 28.77 19.52
C LEU A 151 12.72 28.14 18.16
N GLU A 152 13.96 28.11 17.69
CA GLU A 152 14.31 27.40 16.45
C GLU A 152 14.03 25.89 16.57
N SER A 153 14.19 25.31 17.76
CA SER A 153 13.85 23.92 18.02
C SER A 153 12.34 23.71 18.05
N GLN A 154 11.57 24.61 18.66
CA GLN A 154 10.11 24.57 18.67
C GLN A 154 9.52 24.72 17.26
N ILE A 155 10.09 25.60 16.43
CA ILE A 155 9.73 25.74 15.01
C ILE A 155 9.98 24.44 14.23
N ARG A 156 11.12 23.77 14.45
CA ARG A 156 11.36 22.47 13.81
C ARG A 156 10.32 21.44 14.19
N GLN A 157 9.92 21.38 15.47
CA GLN A 157 8.87 20.48 15.94
C GLN A 157 7.51 20.81 15.32
N ALA A 158 7.12 22.10 15.32
CA ALA A 158 5.87 22.55 14.71
C ALA A 158 5.83 22.28 13.20
N ARG A 159 6.95 22.44 12.51
CA ARG A 159 7.05 22.12 11.07
C ARG A 159 6.89 20.63 10.77
N ILE A 160 7.41 19.76 11.65
CA ILE A 160 7.17 18.32 11.55
C ILE A 160 5.69 18.00 11.76
N ALA A 161 5.01 18.62 12.73
CA ALA A 161 3.59 18.44 12.96
C ALA A 161 2.77 18.83 11.72
N VAL A 162 3.02 20.02 11.15
CA VAL A 162 2.38 20.48 9.90
C VAL A 162 2.59 19.48 8.75
N ASN A 163 3.82 18.99 8.57
CA ASN A 163 4.10 18.00 7.52
C ASN A 163 3.34 16.68 7.75
N THR A 164 3.23 16.24 9.01
CA THR A 164 2.46 15.04 9.36
C THR A 164 0.98 15.22 9.02
N ASP A 165 0.42 16.39 9.33
CA ASP A 165 -0.98 16.69 9.03
C ASP A 165 -1.24 16.82 7.52
N GLU A 166 -0.30 17.38 6.75
CA GLU A 166 -0.38 17.42 5.28
C GLU A 166 -0.39 16.00 4.68
N VAL A 167 0.42 15.09 5.20
CA VAL A 167 0.42 13.68 4.80
C VAL A 167 -0.91 13.02 5.18
N ASN A 168 -1.40 13.22 6.40
CA ASN A 168 -2.69 12.68 6.86
C ASN A 168 -3.85 13.19 6.02
N LEU A 169 -3.82 14.46 5.63
CA LEU A 169 -4.79 15.04 4.70
C LEU A 169 -4.68 14.36 3.32
N GLY A 170 -3.48 14.06 2.85
CA GLY A 170 -3.28 13.27 1.63
C GLY A 170 -3.95 11.90 1.69
N TYR A 171 -3.89 11.23 2.84
CA TYR A 171 -4.50 9.92 3.06
C TYR A 171 -6.02 9.91 3.10
N THR A 172 -6.69 11.06 3.20
CA THR A 172 -8.15 11.16 3.04
C THR A 172 -8.60 10.87 1.60
N ARG A 173 -7.69 10.92 0.63
CA ARG A 173 -7.93 10.58 -0.76
C ARG A 173 -7.30 9.23 -1.07
N ILE A 174 -8.13 8.20 -1.11
CA ILE A 174 -7.68 6.84 -1.38
C ILE A 174 -7.51 6.67 -2.88
N THR A 175 -6.29 6.38 -3.33
CA THR A 175 -5.95 6.21 -4.75
C THR A 175 -5.47 4.80 -5.07
N ALA A 176 -5.62 4.37 -6.32
CA ALA A 176 -5.14 3.09 -6.80
C ALA A 176 -3.60 3.03 -6.80
N PRO A 177 -2.97 2.03 -6.15
CA PRO A 177 -1.51 1.90 -6.11
C PRO A 177 -0.91 1.34 -7.41
N LEU A 178 -1.73 0.67 -8.22
CA LEU A 178 -1.35 0.03 -9.49
C LEU A 178 -2.53 0.02 -10.46
N ASP A 179 -2.25 -0.30 -11.73
CA ASP A 179 -3.27 -0.51 -12.76
C ASP A 179 -3.95 -1.86 -12.53
N GLY A 180 -5.27 -1.92 -12.69
CA GLY A 180 -6.02 -3.16 -12.48
C GLY A 180 -7.52 -2.97 -12.54
N THR A 181 -8.24 -4.05 -12.21
CA THR A 181 -9.71 -4.07 -12.16
C THR A 181 -10.18 -4.22 -10.72
N ILE A 182 -11.21 -3.49 -10.32
CA ILE A 182 -11.80 -3.57 -8.99
C ILE A 182 -12.60 -4.88 -8.84
N VAL A 183 -12.13 -5.77 -7.98
CA VAL A 183 -12.74 -7.09 -7.73
C VAL A 183 -13.72 -7.10 -6.57
N SER A 184 -13.57 -6.17 -5.62
CA SER A 184 -14.45 -6.07 -4.44
C SER A 184 -14.43 -4.67 -3.88
N VAL A 185 -15.59 -4.21 -3.41
CA VAL A 185 -15.75 -2.93 -2.71
C VAL A 185 -16.55 -3.22 -1.43
N PRO A 186 -15.89 -3.50 -0.30
CA PRO A 186 -16.55 -3.94 0.93
C PRO A 186 -17.08 -2.77 1.79
N VAL A 187 -17.15 -1.56 1.24
CA VAL A 187 -17.53 -0.32 1.96
C VAL A 187 -18.53 0.49 1.14
N ASP A 188 -19.40 1.21 1.83
CA ASP A 188 -20.43 2.07 1.24
C ASP A 188 -20.18 3.55 1.55
N GLU A 189 -20.78 4.44 0.74
CA GLU A 189 -20.81 5.87 1.03
C GLU A 189 -21.54 6.14 2.36
N GLY A 190 -20.97 7.01 3.18
CA GLY A 190 -21.50 7.29 4.52
C GLY A 190 -21.01 6.34 5.61
N GLN A 191 -20.34 5.24 5.28
CA GLN A 191 -19.78 4.31 6.25
C GLN A 191 -18.52 4.91 6.89
N THR A 192 -18.34 4.66 8.21
CA THR A 192 -17.12 5.02 8.93
C THR A 192 -16.10 3.92 8.79
N VAL A 193 -14.88 4.27 8.35
CA VAL A 193 -13.72 3.39 8.28
C VAL A 193 -12.68 3.78 9.31
N ASN A 194 -11.96 2.79 9.83
CA ASN A 194 -10.84 3.01 10.73
C ASN A 194 -9.53 2.89 9.95
N ALA A 195 -8.51 3.58 10.44
CA ALA A 195 -7.14 3.41 9.94
C ALA A 195 -6.69 1.96 10.17
N ASN A 196 -6.08 1.35 9.15
CA ASN A 196 -5.62 -0.03 9.19
C ASN A 196 -4.09 -0.06 9.18
#